data_5f67f637204a0e9984f573cc9ddbf089
#
_entry.id   5f67f637204a0e9984f573cc9ddbf089
#
_cell.length_a   1.000
_cell.length_b   1.000
_cell.length_c   1.000
_cell.angle_alpha   90.00
_cell.angle_beta   90.00
_cell.angle_gamma   90.00
#
_symmetry.space_group_name_H-M   'P 1'
#
loop_
_entity.id
_entity.type
_entity.pdbx_description
1 polymer ?
#
loop_
_entity_poly.entity_id
_entity_poly.type
_entity_poly.pdbx_seq_one_letter_code
_entity_poly.pdbx_strand_id
1 'polypeptide(L)'
;ATGAMRLAIEIVDSRLPHGSGALAELADGFNNGALVCGPAVAQWQSLAFGQIGIRLHASRGGESSSSELALGSGAAILDGDPFGTVVMLANVPSEPGIGLRAGQIVTTGSCTGAPALPGPGFYRAEFAGLGSVSVRFVA
;
A
#
# COMPACT_ATOMS: atom_id res chain seq x y z
N ALA A 1 2.41 -12.46 15.62
CA ALA A 1 2.54 -11.16 16.28
C ALA A 1 3.17 -10.16 15.32
N THR A 2 2.54 -8.99 15.13
CA THR A 2 3.02 -7.91 14.28
C THR A 2 4.11 -7.13 15.02
N GLY A 3 5.30 -7.06 14.45
CA GLY A 3 6.43 -6.36 15.06
C GLY A 3 6.43 -4.85 14.82
N ALA A 4 5.93 -4.40 13.66
CA ALA A 4 5.85 -2.99 13.30
C ALA A 4 4.76 -2.74 12.26
N MET A 5 4.19 -1.53 12.27
CA MET A 5 3.39 -0.97 11.19
C MET A 5 4.20 0.11 10.48
N ARG A 6 4.07 0.19 9.16
CA ARG A 6 4.72 1.21 8.34
C ARG A 6 3.73 1.83 7.37
N LEU A 7 3.92 3.11 7.10
CA LEU A 7 3.29 3.75 5.97
C LEU A 7 3.98 3.24 4.70
N ALA A 8 3.24 3.00 3.63
CA ALA A 8 3.82 2.47 2.41
C ALA A 8 3.12 3.00 1.15
N ILE A 9 3.84 3.00 0.05
CA ILE A 9 3.30 3.13 -1.30
C ILE A 9 3.56 1.81 -2.02
N GLU A 10 2.51 1.15 -2.45
CA GLU A 10 2.61 0.01 -3.34
C GLU A 10 2.61 0.49 -4.78
N ILE A 11 3.54 -0.02 -5.57
CA ILE A 11 3.64 0.25 -7.00
C ILE A 11 3.06 -0.94 -7.72
N VAL A 12 1.95 -0.71 -8.39
CA VAL A 12 1.26 -1.71 -9.18
C VAL A 12 1.84 -1.71 -10.58
N ASP A 13 2.32 -2.87 -11.04
CA ASP A 13 2.86 -3.05 -12.38
C ASP A 13 2.53 -4.46 -12.88
N SER A 14 1.82 -4.55 -14.00
CA SER A 14 1.44 -5.83 -14.59
C SER A 14 2.43 -6.27 -15.65
N ARG A 15 2.85 -7.51 -15.57
CA ARG A 15 3.64 -8.18 -16.61
C ARG A 15 2.78 -8.83 -17.67
N LEU A 16 1.46 -8.72 -17.53
CA LEU A 16 0.47 -9.35 -18.39
C LEU A 16 -0.26 -8.34 -19.29
N PRO A 17 -0.73 -8.73 -20.46
CA PRO A 17 -1.65 -7.93 -21.25
C PRO A 17 -2.95 -7.64 -20.51
N HIS A 18 -3.57 -6.50 -20.77
CA HIS A 18 -4.88 -6.19 -20.21
C HIS A 18 -5.90 -7.29 -20.54
N GLY A 19 -6.69 -7.67 -19.54
CA GLY A 19 -7.75 -8.67 -19.71
C GLY A 19 -7.27 -10.13 -19.65
N SER A 20 -6.09 -10.39 -19.14
CA SER A 20 -5.54 -11.75 -19.00
C SER A 20 -6.34 -12.68 -18.07
N GLY A 21 -7.27 -12.15 -17.29
CA GLY A 21 -8.15 -12.91 -16.40
C GLY A 21 -7.54 -13.20 -15.03
N ALA A 22 -8.40 -13.46 -14.04
CA ALA A 22 -8.06 -13.52 -12.62
C ALA A 22 -6.98 -14.57 -12.27
N LEU A 23 -6.98 -15.73 -12.93
CA LEU A 23 -5.96 -16.77 -12.66
C LEU A 23 -4.58 -16.36 -13.15
N ALA A 24 -4.50 -15.66 -14.28
CA ALA A 24 -3.24 -15.13 -14.78
C ALA A 24 -2.73 -13.98 -13.89
N GLU A 25 -3.60 -13.09 -13.45
CA GLU A 25 -3.28 -12.03 -12.50
C GLU A 25 -2.80 -12.59 -11.16
N LEU A 26 -3.41 -13.68 -10.67
CA LEU A 26 -2.95 -14.39 -9.48
C LEU A 26 -1.53 -14.96 -9.69
N ALA A 27 -1.28 -15.58 -10.84
CA ALA A 27 0.03 -16.11 -11.18
C ALA A 27 1.10 -15.01 -11.33
N ASP A 28 0.69 -13.82 -11.76
CA ASP A 28 1.54 -12.61 -11.84
C ASP A 28 1.74 -11.91 -10.46
N GLY A 29 1.18 -12.46 -9.38
CA GLY A 29 1.25 -11.88 -8.04
C GLY A 29 0.36 -10.65 -7.86
N PHE A 30 -0.80 -10.59 -8.54
CA PHE A 30 -1.74 -9.47 -8.51
C PHE A 30 -1.10 -8.12 -8.85
N ASN A 31 -0.31 -8.10 -9.92
CA ASN A 31 0.36 -6.89 -10.41
C ASN A 31 1.35 -6.27 -9.40
N ASN A 32 1.92 -7.07 -8.52
CA ASN A 32 2.91 -6.60 -7.56
C ASN A 32 4.20 -6.16 -8.28
N GLY A 33 4.45 -4.87 -8.34
CA GLY A 33 5.65 -4.27 -8.92
C GLY A 33 6.72 -4.00 -7.86
N ALA A 34 6.40 -3.14 -6.90
CA ALA A 34 7.33 -2.78 -5.81
C ALA A 34 6.59 -2.23 -4.58
N LEU A 35 7.29 -2.20 -3.45
CA LEU A 35 6.79 -1.60 -2.21
C LEU A 35 7.81 -0.61 -1.66
N VAL A 36 7.40 0.63 -1.48
CA VAL A 36 8.19 1.68 -0.83
C VAL A 36 7.70 1.84 0.60
N CYS A 37 8.52 1.40 1.55
CA CYS A 37 8.20 1.50 2.98
C CYS A 37 8.80 2.76 3.59
N GLY A 38 7.98 3.49 4.31
CA GLY A 38 8.40 4.58 5.19
C GLY A 38 8.87 4.09 6.57
N PRO A 39 9.10 5.02 7.50
CA PRO A 39 9.47 4.70 8.88
C PRO A 39 8.36 3.90 9.59
N ALA A 40 8.74 3.23 10.66
CA ALA A 40 7.77 2.58 11.54
C ALA A 40 6.93 3.65 12.27
N VAL A 41 5.64 3.37 12.39
CA VAL A 41 4.69 4.23 13.11
C VAL A 41 4.73 3.86 14.59
N ALA A 42 4.98 4.86 15.45
CA ALA A 42 4.95 4.67 16.90
C ALA A 42 3.50 4.48 17.38
N GLN A 43 3.33 3.67 18.44
CA GLN A 43 2.04 3.47 19.12
C GLN A 43 0.88 3.11 18.16
N TRP A 44 1.19 2.43 17.05
CA TRP A 44 0.21 2.06 16.03
C TRP A 44 -0.99 1.26 16.56
N GLN A 45 -0.82 0.56 17.69
CA GLN A 45 -1.86 -0.27 18.31
C GLN A 45 -3.07 0.54 18.82
N SER A 46 -2.90 1.85 19.05
CA SER A 46 -3.95 2.74 19.54
C SER A 46 -4.61 3.58 18.44
N LEU A 47 -4.23 3.38 17.17
CA LEU A 47 -4.76 4.17 16.06
C LEU A 47 -6.16 3.73 15.65
N ALA A 48 -7.03 4.70 15.40
CA ALA A 48 -8.31 4.51 14.74
C ALA A 48 -8.09 4.52 13.21
N PHE A 49 -7.59 3.41 12.66
CA PHE A 49 -7.14 3.31 11.27
C PHE A 49 -8.16 3.82 10.26
N GLY A 50 -9.44 3.46 10.41
CA GLY A 50 -10.49 3.89 9.51
C GLY A 50 -10.71 5.40 9.43
N GLN A 51 -10.22 6.16 10.42
CA GLN A 51 -10.34 7.63 10.48
C GLN A 51 -9.14 8.36 9.89
N ILE A 52 -8.07 7.65 9.52
CA ILE A 52 -6.87 8.25 8.95
C ILE A 52 -7.15 8.65 7.51
N GLY A 53 -7.13 9.95 7.23
CA GLY A 53 -7.21 10.47 5.87
C GLY A 53 -5.87 10.32 5.15
N ILE A 54 -5.92 9.95 3.87
CA ILE A 54 -4.74 9.81 3.02
C ILE A 54 -4.88 10.70 1.79
N ARG A 55 -3.79 11.39 1.42
CA ARG A 55 -3.67 12.19 0.20
C ARG A 55 -2.48 11.72 -0.61
N LEU A 56 -2.70 11.41 -1.86
CA LEU A 56 -1.63 11.12 -2.80
C LEU A 56 -1.42 12.32 -3.71
N HIS A 57 -0.20 12.80 -3.75
CA HIS A 57 0.23 13.94 -4.56
C HIS A 57 1.19 13.51 -5.65
N ALA A 58 1.12 14.18 -6.79
CA ALA A 58 2.06 14.04 -7.91
C ALA A 58 2.70 15.40 -8.22
N SER A 59 4.00 15.40 -8.50
CA SER A 59 4.75 16.58 -8.96
C SER A 59 5.73 16.20 -10.06
N ARG A 60 5.72 16.94 -11.16
CA ARG A 60 6.64 16.74 -12.29
C ARG A 60 7.93 17.57 -12.18
N GLY A 61 7.93 18.64 -11.41
CA GLY A 61 9.03 19.62 -11.35
C GLY A 61 9.65 19.85 -9.97
N GLY A 62 9.38 18.98 -9.00
CA GLY A 62 9.80 19.13 -7.61
C GLY A 62 8.61 19.39 -6.68
N GLU A 63 8.84 19.41 -5.37
CA GLU A 63 7.78 19.45 -4.36
C GLU A 63 6.87 20.69 -4.43
N SER A 64 7.35 21.79 -5.00
CA SER A 64 6.65 23.09 -5.01
C SER A 64 5.44 23.17 -5.95
N SER A 65 5.27 22.22 -6.86
CA SER A 65 4.16 22.19 -7.84
C SER A 65 3.38 20.89 -7.80
N SER A 66 3.07 20.39 -6.59
CA SER A 66 2.32 19.16 -6.43
C SER A 66 0.83 19.38 -6.70
N SER A 67 0.22 18.44 -7.42
CA SER A 67 -1.23 18.32 -7.56
C SER A 67 -1.72 17.07 -6.81
N GLU A 68 -2.93 17.18 -6.24
CA GLU A 68 -3.57 16.02 -5.63
C GLU A 68 -3.97 15.03 -6.73
N LEU A 69 -3.51 13.80 -6.61
CA LEU A 69 -3.79 12.71 -7.55
C LEU A 69 -4.95 11.84 -7.06
N ALA A 70 -5.01 11.58 -5.77
CA ALA A 70 -6.08 10.80 -5.15
C ALA A 70 -6.26 11.15 -3.66
N LEU A 71 -7.50 10.99 -3.22
CA LEU A 71 -7.89 11.03 -1.81
C LEU A 71 -8.38 9.66 -1.36
N GLY A 72 -8.15 9.36 -0.10
CA GLY A 72 -8.64 8.13 0.50
C GLY A 72 -8.62 8.16 2.01
N SER A 73 -8.90 7.02 2.59
CA SER A 73 -8.86 6.85 4.04
C SER A 73 -8.56 5.40 4.41
N GLY A 74 -8.18 5.19 5.65
CA GLY A 74 -8.02 3.85 6.20
C GLY A 74 -9.31 3.02 6.20
N ALA A 75 -10.48 3.66 6.10
CA ALA A 75 -11.77 2.96 5.95
C ALA A 75 -11.91 2.19 4.63
N ALA A 76 -11.09 2.48 3.62
CA ALA A 76 -11.07 1.74 2.36
C ALA A 76 -10.42 0.35 2.48
N ILE A 77 -9.64 0.12 3.54
CA ILE A 77 -9.12 -1.21 3.88
C ILE A 77 -10.29 -2.06 4.39
N LEU A 78 -10.22 -3.38 4.18
CA LEU A 78 -11.24 -4.33 4.64
C LEU A 78 -11.63 -4.04 6.10
N ASP A 79 -12.89 -3.74 6.33
CA ASP A 79 -13.48 -3.36 7.63
C ASP A 79 -12.77 -2.18 8.34
N GLY A 80 -11.97 -1.40 7.61
CA GLY A 80 -11.17 -0.31 8.19
C GLY A 80 -10.07 -0.78 9.15
N ASP A 81 -9.76 -2.08 9.16
CA ASP A 81 -8.77 -2.69 10.04
C ASP A 81 -7.69 -3.45 9.25
N PRO A 82 -6.48 -2.89 9.12
CA PRO A 82 -5.38 -3.56 8.44
C PRO A 82 -4.96 -4.86 9.14
N PHE A 83 -5.17 -4.99 10.45
CA PHE A 83 -4.80 -6.19 11.20
C PHE A 83 -5.77 -7.33 11.00
N GLY A 84 -7.05 -7.06 10.76
CA GLY A 84 -8.03 -8.06 10.34
C GLY A 84 -7.55 -8.80 9.09
N THR A 85 -7.03 -8.09 8.11
CA THR A 85 -6.43 -8.68 6.90
C THR A 85 -5.24 -9.59 7.23
N VAL A 86 -4.34 -9.16 8.12
CA VAL A 86 -3.18 -9.97 8.55
C VAL A 86 -3.63 -11.23 9.29
N VAL A 87 -4.63 -11.12 10.18
CA VAL A 87 -5.21 -12.27 10.92
C VAL A 87 -5.85 -13.24 9.94
N MET A 88 -6.62 -12.73 8.97
CA MET A 88 -7.24 -13.57 7.95
C MET A 88 -6.17 -14.34 7.16
N LEU A 89 -5.12 -13.68 6.70
CA LEU A 89 -4.01 -14.30 5.98
C LEU A 89 -3.28 -15.34 6.83
N ALA A 90 -3.04 -15.04 8.11
CA ALA A 90 -2.38 -15.96 9.03
C ALA A 90 -3.20 -17.24 9.32
N ASN A 91 -4.52 -17.17 9.16
CA ASN A 91 -5.44 -18.29 9.39
C ASN A 91 -5.86 -19.02 8.10
N VAL A 92 -5.39 -18.58 6.93
CA VAL A 92 -5.63 -19.33 5.69
C VAL A 92 -5.03 -20.73 5.84
N PRO A 93 -5.83 -21.81 5.65
CA PRO A 93 -5.28 -23.16 5.67
C PRO A 93 -4.15 -23.29 4.63
N SER A 94 -3.00 -23.62 5.09
CA SER A 94 -1.82 -23.83 4.26
C SER A 94 -1.18 -25.17 4.60
N GLU A 95 -0.38 -25.70 3.70
CA GLU A 95 0.40 -26.90 3.98
C GLU A 95 1.34 -26.66 5.18
N PRO A 96 1.69 -27.71 5.95
CA PRO A 96 2.63 -27.58 7.04
C PRO A 96 3.94 -26.88 6.63
N GLY A 97 4.26 -25.79 7.33
CA GLY A 97 5.44 -24.97 7.04
C GLY A 97 5.19 -23.80 6.07
N ILE A 98 4.00 -23.68 5.49
CA ILE A 98 3.57 -22.52 4.72
C ILE A 98 2.71 -21.65 5.64
N GLY A 99 3.22 -20.50 6.03
CA GLY A 99 2.53 -19.54 6.89
C GLY A 99 3.36 -18.28 7.02
N LEU A 100 2.84 -17.28 7.70
CA LEU A 100 3.57 -16.04 7.95
C LEU A 100 4.81 -16.32 8.83
N ARG A 101 5.93 -15.78 8.44
CA ARG A 101 7.22 -15.90 9.14
C ARG A 101 7.70 -14.54 9.61
N ALA A 102 8.52 -14.53 10.65
CA ALA A 102 9.18 -13.32 11.11
C ALA A 102 10.00 -12.66 9.98
N GLY A 103 9.91 -11.35 9.89
CA GLY A 103 10.57 -10.55 8.86
C GLY A 103 9.80 -10.37 7.56
N GLN A 104 8.69 -11.09 7.38
CA GLN A 104 7.81 -10.85 6.22
C GLN A 104 7.04 -9.54 6.37
N ILE A 105 6.79 -8.89 5.23
CA ILE A 105 5.94 -7.71 5.12
C ILE A 105 4.62 -8.14 4.47
N VAL A 106 3.53 -7.68 5.06
CA VAL A 106 2.17 -7.88 4.52
C VAL A 106 1.61 -6.52 4.17
N THR A 107 1.20 -6.33 2.91
CA THR A 107 0.37 -5.19 2.50
C THR A 107 -1.09 -5.51 2.77
N THR A 108 -1.84 -4.54 3.26
CA THR A 108 -3.19 -4.76 3.79
C THR A 108 -4.29 -4.15 2.91
N GLY A 109 -3.93 -3.75 1.71
CA GLY A 109 -4.82 -3.14 0.74
C GLY A 109 -4.56 -1.64 0.53
N SER A 110 -5.23 -1.08 -0.47
CA SER A 110 -5.07 0.32 -0.85
C SER A 110 -6.09 1.22 -0.15
N CYS A 111 -5.61 2.34 0.37
CA CYS A 111 -6.45 3.40 0.94
C CYS A 111 -6.95 4.42 -0.10
N THR A 112 -6.31 4.47 -1.28
CA THR A 112 -6.57 5.48 -2.33
C THR A 112 -6.96 4.87 -3.68
N GLY A 113 -7.13 3.54 -3.74
CA GLY A 113 -7.20 2.83 -5.01
C GLY A 113 -5.83 2.76 -5.70
N ALA A 114 -5.84 2.50 -7.00
CA ALA A 114 -4.65 2.45 -7.83
C ALA A 114 -4.77 3.48 -8.99
N PRO A 115 -4.58 4.77 -8.72
CA PRO A 115 -4.67 5.79 -9.78
C PRO A 115 -3.52 5.64 -10.76
N ALA A 116 -3.82 5.81 -12.06
CA ALA A 116 -2.79 5.83 -13.09
C ALA A 116 -1.83 7.01 -12.88
N LEU A 117 -0.54 6.73 -12.95
CA LEU A 117 0.47 7.78 -12.82
C LEU A 117 0.59 8.57 -14.13
N PRO A 118 0.62 9.91 -14.07
CA PRO A 118 0.73 10.74 -15.28
C PRO A 118 2.12 10.72 -15.95
N GLY A 119 3.08 9.97 -15.41
CA GLY A 119 4.43 9.79 -15.96
C GLY A 119 5.54 9.92 -14.91
N PRO A 120 6.80 10.01 -15.34
CA PRO A 120 7.93 10.24 -14.45
C PRO A 120 7.71 11.48 -13.58
N GLY A 121 8.11 11.40 -12.32
CA GLY A 121 7.89 12.49 -11.37
C GLY A 121 8.08 12.05 -9.93
N PHE A 122 7.71 12.94 -9.03
CA PHE A 122 7.75 12.73 -7.59
C PHE A 122 6.34 12.50 -7.07
N TYR A 123 6.15 11.45 -6.29
CA TYR A 123 4.87 11.04 -5.73
C TYR A 123 5.00 10.94 -4.22
N ARG A 124 4.03 11.50 -3.51
CA ARG A 124 4.02 11.54 -2.05
C ARG A 124 2.65 11.19 -1.51
N ALA A 125 2.59 10.16 -0.68
CA ALA A 125 1.43 9.82 0.10
C ALA A 125 1.55 10.43 1.51
N GLU A 126 0.59 11.25 1.88
CA GLU A 126 0.47 11.85 3.21
C GLU A 126 -0.62 11.13 4.00
N PHE A 127 -0.28 10.72 5.20
CA PHE A 127 -1.19 10.07 6.14
C PHE A 127 -1.43 11.01 7.31
N ALA A 128 -2.67 11.44 7.50
CA ALA A 128 -3.03 12.45 8.49
C ALA A 128 -2.55 12.08 9.90
N GLY A 129 -1.75 12.95 10.49
CA GLY A 129 -1.17 12.75 11.83
C GLY A 129 -0.04 11.74 11.93
N LEU A 130 0.34 11.02 10.86
CA LEU A 130 1.35 9.97 10.91
C LEU A 130 2.61 10.27 10.10
N GLY A 131 2.52 11.18 9.12
CA GLY A 131 3.64 11.53 8.25
C GLY A 131 3.41 11.16 6.79
N SER A 132 4.49 10.93 6.06
CA SER A 132 4.42 10.70 4.62
C SER A 132 5.45 9.71 4.11
N VAL A 133 5.18 9.13 2.94
CA VAL A 133 6.11 8.31 2.16
C VAL A 133 6.19 8.90 0.76
N SER A 134 7.38 8.88 0.18
CA SER A 134 7.60 9.44 -1.16
C SER A 134 8.41 8.49 -2.03
N VAL A 135 8.16 8.59 -3.33
CA VAL A 135 8.90 7.86 -4.36
C VAL A 135 9.11 8.76 -5.57
N ARG A 136 10.22 8.59 -6.26
CA ARG A 136 10.51 9.25 -7.52
C ARG A 136 10.61 8.23 -8.64
N PHE A 137 9.80 8.42 -9.68
CA PHE A 137 9.95 7.69 -10.94
C PHE A 137 10.81 8.51 -11.89
N VAL A 138 11.76 7.85 -12.50
CA VAL A 138 12.65 8.41 -13.53
C VAL A 138 12.34 7.77 -14.88
N ALA A 139 12.66 8.48 -15.97
CA ALA A 139 12.50 7.94 -17.32
C ALA A 139 13.58 6.91 -17.62
#